data_ea375a9f6491b69283e92a274ee68f06
#
_entry.id   ea375a9f6491b69283e92a274ee68f06
#
_cell.length_a   1.000
_cell.length_b   1.000
_cell.length_c   1.000
_cell.angle_alpha   90.00
_cell.angle_beta   90.00
_cell.angle_gamma   90.00
#
_symmetry.space_group_name_H-M   'P 1'
#
loop_
_entity.id
_entity.type
_entity.pdbx_description
1 polymer ?
#
loop_
_entity_poly.entity_id
_entity_poly.type
_entity_poly.pdbx_seq_one_letter_code
_entity_poly.pdbx_strand_id
1 'polypeptide(L)'
;MTKKRKSKRKLRVGRLLLLLLIPIIVGLGILYLSYRNALRPVQKESETVSFVVESGTSTKAVTAKLKEAGLIRNANFAYFFVRSEKLTDIKSGTYTLDKSWDVEHIFTVLNDSNASEVDTVSVTIIEGDWAKHVAQKISEATNVSYDDLMALWNDEEYIRSLMERYPFITEDVFNPDIRIKLEGFLAPNTYLFYPETDAKTVTEKILDQQLSVYNRFADQIAASKYNVHELYTLASIVQYESGKTEDMKLIAGVFYNRLDINMALQSSVTVCYAMDEDNGENWLACEANADYESPYNTYKYPGLPPGPIVNAGEDAIEAVLNPTDSNYYYFMADVDTGVVYYAETLDEHNKNVAAHTNYH
;
A
#
# COMPACT_ATOMS: atom_id res chain seq x y z
N MET A 1 75.41 -66.69 -28.81
CA MET A 1 73.98 -66.32 -28.53
C MET A 1 73.92 -65.15 -27.65
N THR A 2 73.65 -63.97 -28.21
CA THR A 2 73.59 -62.69 -27.49
C THR A 2 72.15 -62.31 -27.17
N LYS A 3 71.74 -62.31 -25.88
CA LYS A 3 70.43 -61.94 -25.39
C LYS A 3 70.22 -60.40 -25.47
N LYS A 4 69.39 -59.91 -26.40
CA LYS A 4 68.91 -58.53 -26.44
C LYS A 4 68.09 -58.24 -25.21
N ARG A 5 68.61 -57.32 -24.33
CA ARG A 5 67.85 -56.71 -23.18
C ARG A 5 66.76 -55.78 -23.77
N LYS A 6 65.48 -56.12 -23.59
CA LYS A 6 64.38 -55.20 -23.86
C LYS A 6 64.36 -54.11 -22.78
N SER A 7 64.66 -52.87 -23.16
CA SER A 7 64.52 -51.69 -22.36
C SER A 7 63.05 -51.42 -22.08
N LYS A 8 62.61 -51.55 -20.81
CA LYS A 8 61.28 -51.14 -20.38
C LYS A 8 61.22 -49.62 -20.42
N ARG A 9 60.53 -49.01 -21.39
CA ARG A 9 60.19 -47.57 -21.37
C ARG A 9 59.34 -47.31 -20.12
N LYS A 10 59.89 -46.66 -19.08
CA LYS A 10 59.13 -46.14 -17.95
C LYS A 10 58.24 -45.00 -18.49
N LEU A 11 56.93 -45.22 -18.49
CA LEU A 11 55.96 -44.17 -18.79
C LEU A 11 56.24 -43.00 -17.80
N ARG A 12 56.61 -41.86 -18.31
CA ARG A 12 56.86 -40.65 -17.49
C ARG A 12 55.46 -40.05 -17.20
N VAL A 13 54.75 -40.55 -16.18
CA VAL A 13 53.43 -40.17 -15.74
C VAL A 13 53.32 -38.67 -15.59
N GLY A 14 54.34 -37.98 -15.06
CA GLY A 14 54.37 -36.51 -14.95
C GLY A 14 54.29 -35.74 -16.28
N ARG A 15 54.86 -36.30 -17.39
CA ARG A 15 54.75 -35.70 -18.72
C ARG A 15 53.34 -35.92 -19.33
N LEU A 16 52.70 -37.04 -19.01
CA LEU A 16 51.34 -37.31 -19.45
C LEU A 16 50.34 -36.40 -18.72
N LEU A 17 50.51 -36.18 -17.41
CA LEU A 17 49.72 -35.23 -16.61
C LEU A 17 49.88 -33.78 -17.09
N LEU A 18 51.11 -33.37 -17.42
CA LEU A 18 51.36 -32.06 -18.00
C LEU A 18 50.66 -31.86 -19.36
N LEU A 19 50.68 -32.88 -20.23
CA LEU A 19 50.03 -32.85 -21.55
C LEU A 19 48.49 -32.78 -21.42
N LEU A 20 47.90 -33.29 -20.32
CA LEU A 20 46.47 -33.19 -20.03
C LEU A 20 46.12 -31.87 -19.34
N LEU A 21 46.94 -31.31 -18.46
CA LEU A 21 46.71 -30.12 -17.70
C LEU A 21 46.84 -28.83 -18.54
N ILE A 22 47.80 -28.80 -19.47
CA ILE A 22 48.02 -27.60 -20.31
C ILE A 22 46.77 -27.22 -21.14
N PRO A 23 46.09 -28.12 -21.88
CA PRO A 23 44.91 -27.76 -22.63
C PRO A 23 43.74 -27.33 -21.70
N ILE A 24 43.64 -27.90 -20.50
CA ILE A 24 42.62 -27.48 -19.51
C ILE A 24 42.92 -26.07 -19.04
N ILE A 25 44.15 -25.77 -18.67
CA ILE A 25 44.57 -24.39 -18.24
C ILE A 25 44.37 -23.38 -19.36
N VAL A 26 44.75 -23.73 -20.59
CA VAL A 26 44.52 -22.88 -21.75
C VAL A 26 43.02 -22.68 -22.02
N GLY A 27 42.20 -23.76 -21.93
CA GLY A 27 40.74 -23.68 -22.06
C GLY A 27 40.10 -22.79 -20.99
N LEU A 28 40.49 -22.95 -19.73
CA LEU A 28 40.05 -22.09 -18.63
C LEU A 28 40.49 -20.62 -18.82
N GLY A 29 41.69 -20.40 -19.34
CA GLY A 29 42.19 -19.06 -19.67
C GLY A 29 41.38 -18.38 -20.77
N ILE A 30 41.04 -19.14 -21.85
CA ILE A 30 40.17 -18.65 -22.93
C ILE A 30 38.76 -18.35 -22.40
N LEU A 31 38.19 -19.24 -21.58
CA LEU A 31 36.88 -19.04 -20.98
C LEU A 31 36.85 -17.80 -20.07
N TYR A 32 37.87 -17.63 -19.27
CA TYR A 32 38.03 -16.44 -18.40
C TYR A 32 38.14 -15.13 -19.20
N LEU A 33 38.96 -15.13 -20.26
CA LEU A 33 39.08 -13.97 -21.14
C LEU A 33 37.78 -13.66 -21.89
N SER A 34 37.07 -14.68 -22.34
CA SER A 34 35.76 -14.55 -22.98
C SER A 34 34.72 -14.00 -22.01
N TYR A 35 34.69 -14.47 -20.76
CA TYR A 35 33.84 -13.96 -19.70
C TYR A 35 34.15 -12.47 -19.42
N ARG A 36 35.41 -12.13 -19.19
CA ARG A 36 35.83 -10.73 -18.96
C ARG A 36 35.46 -9.81 -20.12
N ASN A 37 35.61 -10.29 -21.36
CA ASN A 37 35.23 -9.52 -22.54
C ASN A 37 33.72 -9.35 -22.68
N ALA A 38 32.94 -10.34 -22.28
CA ALA A 38 31.47 -10.30 -22.33
C ALA A 38 30.85 -9.30 -21.36
N LEU A 39 31.55 -8.97 -20.26
CA LEU A 39 31.09 -7.97 -19.26
C LEU A 39 31.46 -6.53 -19.65
N ARG A 40 32.35 -6.33 -20.63
CA ARG A 40 32.75 -4.98 -21.09
C ARG A 40 31.63 -4.30 -21.88
N PRO A 41 31.65 -2.96 -21.96
CA PRO A 41 30.75 -2.18 -22.79
C PRO A 41 30.69 -2.72 -24.23
N VAL A 42 29.52 -2.63 -24.86
CA VAL A 42 29.33 -3.05 -26.25
C VAL A 42 30.14 -2.13 -27.17
N GLN A 43 30.15 -0.83 -26.90
CA GLN A 43 30.90 0.19 -27.63
C GLN A 43 31.55 1.20 -26.70
N LYS A 44 32.39 2.10 -27.22
CA LYS A 44 33.08 3.11 -26.43
C LYS A 44 32.35 4.46 -26.44
N GLU A 45 31.63 4.73 -27.50
CA GLU A 45 30.91 5.98 -27.66
C GLU A 45 29.57 5.88 -26.95
N SER A 46 29.15 6.99 -26.33
CA SER A 46 27.86 7.06 -25.63
C SER A 46 26.72 7.01 -26.65
N GLU A 47 25.81 6.08 -26.47
CA GLU A 47 24.55 5.95 -27.23
C GLU A 47 23.50 5.42 -26.26
N THR A 48 22.52 6.25 -25.95
CA THR A 48 21.45 5.91 -25.02
C THR A 48 20.33 5.14 -25.71
N VAL A 49 19.77 4.17 -25.01
CA VAL A 49 18.65 3.33 -25.46
C VAL A 49 17.61 3.29 -24.35
N SER A 50 16.35 3.56 -24.69
CA SER A 50 15.23 3.33 -23.77
C SER A 50 14.99 1.83 -23.62
N PHE A 51 14.96 1.35 -22.38
CA PHE A 51 14.83 -0.06 -22.05
C PHE A 51 13.75 -0.27 -20.99
N VAL A 52 12.73 -1.07 -21.30
CA VAL A 52 11.60 -1.32 -20.40
C VAL A 52 11.76 -2.66 -19.68
N VAL A 53 11.66 -2.64 -18.36
CA VAL A 53 11.56 -3.82 -17.52
C VAL A 53 10.13 -3.94 -17.01
N GLU A 54 9.41 -4.92 -17.49
CA GLU A 54 8.04 -5.22 -17.05
C GLU A 54 8.04 -5.82 -15.64
N SER A 55 6.97 -5.56 -14.87
CA SER A 55 6.80 -6.14 -13.54
C SER A 55 6.82 -7.69 -13.59
N GLY A 56 7.51 -8.30 -12.63
CA GLY A 56 7.63 -9.77 -12.56
C GLY A 56 8.59 -10.41 -13.57
N THR A 57 9.30 -9.60 -14.40
CA THR A 57 10.28 -10.14 -15.35
C THR A 57 11.47 -10.75 -14.62
N SER A 58 11.77 -12.02 -14.90
CA SER A 58 12.91 -12.70 -14.27
C SER A 58 14.26 -12.11 -14.72
N THR A 59 15.28 -12.14 -13.84
CA THR A 59 16.65 -11.70 -14.16
C THR A 59 17.19 -12.35 -15.46
N LYS A 60 16.84 -13.62 -15.73
CA LYS A 60 17.23 -14.30 -16.96
C LYS A 60 16.56 -13.70 -18.20
N ALA A 61 15.30 -13.33 -18.10
CA ALA A 61 14.57 -12.67 -19.19
C ALA A 61 15.12 -11.25 -19.44
N VAL A 62 15.45 -10.50 -18.38
CA VAL A 62 16.06 -9.17 -18.49
C VAL A 62 17.41 -9.27 -19.22
N THR A 63 18.28 -10.22 -18.87
CA THR A 63 19.57 -10.40 -19.58
C THR A 63 19.40 -10.75 -21.06
N ALA A 64 18.35 -11.52 -21.42
CA ALA A 64 18.04 -11.82 -22.81
C ALA A 64 17.58 -10.55 -23.56
N LYS A 65 16.63 -9.80 -23.00
CA LYS A 65 16.15 -8.52 -23.57
C LYS A 65 17.28 -7.49 -23.72
N LEU A 66 18.17 -7.36 -22.74
CA LEU A 66 19.35 -6.46 -22.83
C LEU A 66 20.29 -6.86 -23.98
N LYS A 67 20.46 -8.17 -24.23
CA LYS A 67 21.24 -8.67 -25.36
C LYS A 67 20.58 -8.35 -26.70
N GLU A 68 19.27 -8.52 -26.81
CA GLU A 68 18.48 -8.17 -28.00
C GLU A 68 18.53 -6.67 -28.29
N ALA A 69 18.47 -5.84 -27.25
CA ALA A 69 18.62 -4.38 -27.36
C ALA A 69 20.05 -3.92 -27.67
N GLY A 70 21.02 -4.83 -27.71
CA GLY A 70 22.42 -4.49 -27.98
C GLY A 70 23.11 -3.76 -26.86
N LEU A 71 22.62 -3.85 -25.62
CA LEU A 71 23.17 -3.21 -24.41
C LEU A 71 24.24 -4.06 -23.72
N ILE A 72 24.23 -5.38 -23.94
CA ILE A 72 25.25 -6.30 -23.41
C ILE A 72 25.74 -7.27 -24.49
N ARG A 73 26.95 -7.78 -24.35
CA ARG A 73 27.56 -8.68 -25.33
C ARG A 73 27.07 -10.11 -25.25
N ASN A 74 26.80 -10.62 -24.04
CA ASN A 74 26.42 -12.02 -23.81
C ASN A 74 25.48 -12.16 -22.60
N ALA A 75 24.26 -12.63 -22.85
CA ALA A 75 23.23 -12.78 -21.82
C ALA A 75 23.58 -13.82 -20.74
N ASN A 76 24.21 -14.96 -21.12
CA ASN A 76 24.52 -16.04 -20.17
C ASN A 76 25.64 -15.61 -19.20
N PHE A 77 26.68 -14.97 -19.69
CA PHE A 77 27.77 -14.46 -18.84
C PHE A 77 27.30 -13.31 -17.96
N ALA A 78 26.44 -12.41 -18.48
CA ALA A 78 25.81 -11.36 -17.71
C ALA A 78 24.93 -11.94 -16.58
N TYR A 79 24.07 -12.92 -16.91
CA TYR A 79 23.24 -13.61 -15.91
C TYR A 79 24.05 -14.26 -14.78
N PHE A 80 25.16 -14.93 -15.13
CA PHE A 80 26.07 -15.53 -14.14
C PHE A 80 26.69 -14.45 -13.25
N PHE A 81 27.21 -13.38 -13.84
CA PHE A 81 27.80 -12.25 -13.11
C PHE A 81 26.83 -11.63 -12.12
N VAL A 82 25.65 -11.25 -12.59
CA VAL A 82 24.61 -10.57 -11.79
C VAL A 82 24.18 -11.40 -10.58
N ARG A 83 24.07 -12.73 -10.75
CA ARG A 83 23.80 -13.64 -9.62
C ARG A 83 24.94 -13.73 -8.64
N SER A 84 26.21 -13.74 -9.11
CA SER A 84 27.38 -13.81 -8.21
C SER A 84 27.56 -12.53 -7.40
N GLU A 85 27.27 -11.37 -8.00
CA GLU A 85 27.34 -10.05 -7.35
C GLU A 85 26.07 -9.66 -6.59
N LYS A 86 25.02 -10.51 -6.58
CA LYS A 86 23.72 -10.26 -5.93
C LYS A 86 22.96 -9.05 -6.48
N LEU A 87 23.16 -8.71 -7.75
CA LEU A 87 22.47 -7.63 -8.46
C LEU A 87 21.19 -8.15 -9.13
N THR A 88 20.36 -8.89 -8.39
CA THR A 88 19.15 -9.54 -8.90
C THR A 88 17.85 -8.86 -8.49
N ASP A 89 17.92 -7.79 -7.69
CA ASP A 89 16.76 -7.00 -7.24
C ASP A 89 16.38 -5.93 -8.27
N ILE A 90 16.17 -6.39 -9.51
CA ILE A 90 15.87 -5.55 -10.65
C ILE A 90 14.48 -4.93 -10.47
N LYS A 91 14.41 -3.61 -10.53
CA LYS A 91 13.15 -2.88 -10.44
C LYS A 91 12.49 -2.81 -11.81
N SER A 92 11.16 -2.87 -11.84
CA SER A 92 10.39 -2.62 -13.05
C SER A 92 10.36 -1.12 -13.38
N GLY A 93 10.30 -0.78 -14.67
CA GLY A 93 10.25 0.61 -15.13
C GLY A 93 10.94 0.81 -16.47
N THR A 94 10.90 2.05 -16.96
CA THR A 94 11.62 2.48 -18.14
C THR A 94 12.96 3.09 -17.72
N TYR A 95 14.03 2.69 -18.39
CA TYR A 95 15.39 3.12 -18.09
C TYR A 95 16.05 3.69 -19.34
N THR A 96 16.78 4.78 -19.18
CA THR A 96 17.71 5.26 -20.21
C THR A 96 19.07 4.64 -19.95
N LEU A 97 19.43 3.58 -20.69
CA LEU A 97 20.69 2.85 -20.57
C LEU A 97 21.64 3.23 -21.70
N ASP A 98 22.94 3.19 -21.45
CA ASP A 98 23.96 3.56 -22.43
C ASP A 98 24.79 2.35 -22.86
N LYS A 99 25.02 2.18 -24.17
CA LYS A 99 25.82 1.09 -24.73
C LYS A 99 27.31 1.18 -24.37
N SER A 100 27.78 2.34 -23.86
CA SER A 100 29.12 2.53 -23.32
C SER A 100 29.29 2.05 -21.89
N TRP A 101 28.21 1.61 -21.24
CA TRP A 101 28.26 1.05 -19.90
C TRP A 101 28.60 -0.44 -19.91
N ASP A 102 29.31 -0.88 -18.91
CA ASP A 102 29.54 -2.31 -18.68
C ASP A 102 28.34 -2.99 -18.00
N VAL A 103 28.38 -4.30 -17.91
CA VAL A 103 27.28 -5.08 -17.32
C VAL A 103 27.05 -4.69 -15.84
N GLU A 104 28.08 -4.42 -15.07
CA GLU A 104 27.98 -4.04 -13.66
C GLU A 104 27.21 -2.72 -13.50
N HIS A 105 27.60 -1.71 -14.28
CA HIS A 105 26.95 -0.41 -14.26
C HIS A 105 25.48 -0.49 -14.67
N ILE A 106 25.17 -1.19 -15.78
CA ILE A 106 23.79 -1.39 -16.24
C ILE A 106 22.94 -2.03 -15.11
N PHE A 107 23.42 -3.09 -14.47
CA PHE A 107 22.64 -3.76 -13.43
C PHE A 107 22.62 -2.99 -12.11
N THR A 108 23.60 -2.15 -11.82
CA THR A 108 23.53 -1.21 -10.68
C THR A 108 22.37 -0.22 -10.89
N VAL A 109 22.27 0.35 -12.09
CA VAL A 109 21.15 1.24 -12.46
C VAL A 109 19.80 0.51 -12.40
N LEU A 110 19.71 -0.71 -12.92
CA LEU A 110 18.46 -1.50 -12.88
C LEU A 110 18.03 -1.93 -11.45
N ASN A 111 18.95 -1.93 -10.48
CA ASN A 111 18.65 -2.22 -9.08
C ASN A 111 18.37 -0.94 -8.26
N ASP A 112 18.58 0.25 -8.82
CA ASP A 112 18.25 1.53 -8.18
C ASP A 112 16.81 1.91 -8.50
N SER A 113 15.98 1.99 -7.46
CA SER A 113 14.58 2.40 -7.60
C SER A 113 14.40 3.85 -8.08
N ASN A 114 15.43 4.69 -7.95
CA ASN A 114 15.38 6.09 -8.37
C ASN A 114 15.90 6.30 -9.81
N ALA A 115 16.50 5.29 -10.42
CA ALA A 115 17.09 5.38 -11.76
C ALA A 115 16.09 5.05 -12.88
N SER A 116 14.93 4.49 -12.57
CA SER A 116 13.89 4.24 -13.57
C SER A 116 13.11 5.52 -13.84
N GLU A 117 13.03 5.91 -15.11
CA GLU A 117 11.99 6.81 -15.59
C GLU A 117 10.68 6.02 -15.61
N VAL A 118 10.07 5.86 -14.45
CA VAL A 118 8.79 5.18 -14.37
C VAL A 118 7.72 6.22 -14.62
N ASP A 119 7.00 6.08 -15.71
CA ASP A 119 5.72 6.77 -15.88
C ASP A 119 4.76 6.20 -14.83
N THR A 120 4.87 6.70 -13.60
CA THR A 120 3.88 6.45 -12.57
C THR A 120 2.88 7.58 -12.56
N VAL A 121 1.63 7.24 -12.33
CA VAL A 121 0.57 8.18 -12.01
C VAL A 121 0.43 8.29 -10.50
N SER A 122 0.18 9.51 -10.04
CA SER A 122 -0.01 9.79 -8.62
C SER A 122 -1.49 9.80 -8.30
N VAL A 123 -1.91 9.02 -7.30
CA VAL A 123 -3.27 9.00 -6.76
C VAL A 123 -3.21 9.39 -5.29
N THR A 124 -3.89 10.46 -4.92
CA THR A 124 -3.98 10.90 -3.52
C THR A 124 -5.32 10.52 -2.93
N ILE A 125 -5.28 9.63 -1.93
CA ILE A 125 -6.40 9.32 -1.04
C ILE A 125 -6.29 10.28 0.13
N ILE A 126 -7.31 11.09 0.32
CA ILE A 126 -7.36 12.04 1.44
C ILE A 126 -8.13 11.44 2.61
N GLU A 127 -7.88 11.96 3.80
CA GLU A 127 -8.63 11.61 5.01
C GLU A 127 -10.11 11.96 4.83
N GLY A 128 -10.98 11.02 5.17
CA GLY A 128 -12.42 11.15 4.95
C GLY A 128 -12.92 10.70 3.58
N ASP A 129 -12.05 10.28 2.65
CA ASP A 129 -12.51 9.66 1.40
C ASP A 129 -13.32 8.38 1.69
N TRP A 130 -14.42 8.20 0.99
CA TRP A 130 -15.14 6.93 0.96
C TRP A 130 -14.45 5.95 0.00
N ALA A 131 -14.63 4.66 0.19
CA ALA A 131 -14.07 3.66 -0.72
C ALA A 131 -14.48 3.90 -2.19
N LYS A 132 -15.72 4.33 -2.46
CA LYS A 132 -16.15 4.69 -3.83
C LYS A 132 -15.34 5.84 -4.45
N HIS A 133 -14.96 6.85 -3.66
CA HIS A 133 -14.12 7.96 -4.14
C HIS A 133 -12.69 7.49 -4.42
N VAL A 134 -12.17 6.61 -3.55
CA VAL A 134 -10.86 5.97 -3.77
C VAL A 134 -10.87 5.17 -5.07
N ALA A 135 -11.91 4.35 -5.31
CA ALA A 135 -12.04 3.58 -6.54
C ALA A 135 -12.12 4.48 -7.79
N GLN A 136 -12.85 5.58 -7.70
CA GLN A 136 -12.95 6.55 -8.78
C GLN A 136 -11.59 7.19 -9.10
N LYS A 137 -10.88 7.71 -8.09
CA LYS A 137 -9.55 8.32 -8.26
C LYS A 137 -8.56 7.36 -8.91
N ILE A 138 -8.59 6.08 -8.53
CA ILE A 138 -7.72 5.06 -9.11
C ILE A 138 -8.11 4.78 -10.57
N SER A 139 -9.40 4.64 -10.86
CA SER A 139 -9.89 4.35 -12.21
C SER A 139 -9.65 5.50 -13.20
N GLU A 140 -9.61 6.74 -12.74
CA GLU A 140 -9.27 7.91 -13.55
C GLU A 140 -7.77 7.99 -13.88
N ALA A 141 -6.92 7.39 -13.03
CA ALA A 141 -5.47 7.49 -13.16
C ALA A 141 -4.82 6.24 -13.77
N THR A 142 -5.48 5.08 -13.72
CA THR A 142 -4.94 3.78 -14.16
C THR A 142 -5.90 3.07 -15.11
N ASN A 143 -5.48 1.88 -15.61
CA ASN A 143 -6.34 0.99 -16.42
C ASN A 143 -7.31 0.15 -15.58
N VAL A 144 -7.28 0.26 -14.25
CA VAL A 144 -8.17 -0.50 -13.35
C VAL A 144 -9.53 0.17 -13.32
N SER A 145 -10.60 -0.58 -13.63
CA SER A 145 -11.94 -0.01 -13.63
C SER A 145 -12.48 0.19 -12.19
N TYR A 146 -13.36 1.16 -12.05
CA TYR A 146 -14.13 1.38 -10.82
C TYR A 146 -14.88 0.11 -10.37
N ASP A 147 -15.55 -0.55 -11.31
CA ASP A 147 -16.37 -1.73 -11.02
C ASP A 147 -15.51 -2.92 -10.56
N ASP A 148 -14.30 -3.11 -11.12
CA ASP A 148 -13.37 -4.16 -10.70
C ASP A 148 -12.89 -3.93 -9.25
N LEU A 149 -12.60 -2.68 -8.87
CA LEU A 149 -12.22 -2.34 -7.50
C LEU A 149 -13.37 -2.57 -6.53
N MET A 150 -14.56 -2.05 -6.84
CA MET A 150 -15.72 -2.19 -5.97
C MET A 150 -16.16 -3.65 -5.82
N ALA A 151 -16.08 -4.46 -6.88
CA ALA A 151 -16.31 -5.89 -6.82
C ALA A 151 -15.26 -6.60 -5.94
N LEU A 152 -13.98 -6.29 -6.13
CA LEU A 152 -12.89 -6.88 -5.36
C LEU A 152 -12.98 -6.54 -3.86
N TRP A 153 -13.33 -5.29 -3.53
CA TRP A 153 -13.47 -4.83 -2.14
C TRP A 153 -14.71 -5.36 -1.42
N ASN A 154 -15.55 -6.11 -2.13
CA ASN A 154 -16.68 -6.87 -1.59
C ASN A 154 -16.56 -8.39 -1.79
N ASP A 155 -15.51 -8.87 -2.46
CA ASP A 155 -15.27 -10.30 -2.69
C ASP A 155 -14.80 -10.98 -1.39
N GLU A 156 -15.66 -11.82 -0.82
CA GLU A 156 -15.39 -12.48 0.46
C GLU A 156 -14.20 -13.45 0.39
N GLU A 157 -14.02 -14.16 -0.73
CA GLU A 157 -12.90 -15.09 -0.87
C GLU A 157 -11.56 -14.34 -0.91
N TYR A 158 -11.52 -13.25 -1.67
CA TYR A 158 -10.34 -12.38 -1.71
C TYR A 158 -10.05 -11.76 -0.34
N ILE A 159 -11.05 -11.18 0.33
CA ILE A 159 -10.87 -10.53 1.63
C ILE A 159 -10.42 -11.53 2.69
N ARG A 160 -10.97 -12.77 2.70
CA ARG A 160 -10.48 -13.85 3.59
C ARG A 160 -9.02 -14.20 3.34
N SER A 161 -8.57 -14.13 2.09
CA SER A 161 -7.15 -14.39 1.75
C SER A 161 -6.20 -13.30 2.30
N LEU A 162 -6.72 -12.10 2.59
CA LEU A 162 -5.95 -10.98 3.13
C LEU A 162 -5.77 -11.04 4.66
N MET A 163 -6.65 -11.73 5.39
CA MET A 163 -6.71 -11.69 6.86
C MET A 163 -5.42 -12.17 7.55
N GLU A 164 -4.71 -13.14 6.97
CA GLU A 164 -3.43 -13.60 7.52
C GLU A 164 -2.35 -12.50 7.47
N ARG A 165 -2.37 -11.67 6.42
CA ARG A 165 -1.39 -10.60 6.21
C ARG A 165 -1.77 -9.30 6.91
N TYR A 166 -3.08 -9.01 6.99
CA TYR A 166 -3.61 -7.74 7.50
C TYR A 166 -4.48 -7.96 8.73
N PRO A 167 -3.92 -7.93 9.94
CA PRO A 167 -4.60 -8.28 11.19
C PRO A 167 -5.74 -7.32 11.57
N PHE A 168 -5.86 -6.17 10.92
CA PHE A 168 -6.98 -5.25 11.08
C PHE A 168 -8.23 -5.66 10.26
N ILE A 169 -8.10 -6.59 9.31
CA ILE A 169 -9.23 -7.20 8.60
C ILE A 169 -9.67 -8.43 9.41
N THR A 170 -10.80 -8.32 10.10
CA THR A 170 -11.34 -9.37 10.98
C THR A 170 -12.63 -9.96 10.42
N GLU A 171 -13.19 -10.98 11.06
CA GLU A 171 -14.49 -11.56 10.66
C GLU A 171 -15.63 -10.52 10.71
N ASP A 172 -15.48 -9.41 11.44
CA ASP A 172 -16.49 -8.37 11.55
C ASP A 172 -16.81 -7.72 10.19
N VAL A 173 -15.85 -7.67 9.25
CA VAL A 173 -16.08 -7.12 7.90
C VAL A 173 -17.09 -7.92 7.06
N PHE A 174 -17.43 -9.15 7.48
CA PHE A 174 -18.43 -9.99 6.81
C PHE A 174 -19.84 -9.82 7.37
N ASN A 175 -20.06 -8.86 8.28
CA ASN A 175 -21.41 -8.49 8.69
C ASN A 175 -22.24 -8.11 7.45
N PRO A 176 -23.43 -8.73 7.23
CA PRO A 176 -24.25 -8.51 6.04
C PRO A 176 -24.77 -7.08 5.90
N ASP A 177 -24.77 -6.31 6.98
CA ASP A 177 -25.20 -4.91 6.98
C ASP A 177 -24.10 -3.95 6.50
N ILE A 178 -22.86 -4.42 6.29
CA ILE A 178 -21.75 -3.61 5.77
C ILE A 178 -21.92 -3.40 4.27
N ARG A 179 -21.88 -2.13 3.84
CA ARG A 179 -22.05 -1.74 2.43
C ARG A 179 -20.82 -2.08 1.57
N ILE A 180 -19.63 -1.77 2.05
CA ILE A 180 -18.36 -2.04 1.39
C ILE A 180 -17.41 -2.60 2.44
N LYS A 181 -16.96 -3.85 2.25
CA LYS A 181 -16.22 -4.59 3.27
C LYS A 181 -14.84 -4.00 3.60
N LEU A 182 -14.20 -3.31 2.65
CA LEU A 182 -12.92 -2.63 2.86
C LEU A 182 -13.06 -1.12 3.14
N GLU A 183 -14.29 -0.60 3.34
CA GLU A 183 -14.46 0.77 3.83
C GLU A 183 -13.74 0.98 5.17
N GLY A 184 -13.02 2.11 5.29
CA GLY A 184 -12.26 2.44 6.49
C GLY A 184 -10.86 1.82 6.57
N PHE A 185 -10.50 0.93 5.63
CA PHE A 185 -9.19 0.26 5.60
C PHE A 185 -8.30 0.72 4.44
N LEU A 186 -8.76 1.63 3.60
CA LEU A 186 -8.02 2.17 2.46
C LEU A 186 -7.25 3.43 2.88
N ALA A 187 -6.04 3.24 3.43
CA ALA A 187 -5.26 4.29 4.08
C ALA A 187 -5.12 5.57 3.27
N PRO A 188 -5.38 6.75 3.84
CA PRO A 188 -5.03 8.03 3.24
C PRO A 188 -3.52 8.15 3.03
N ASN A 189 -3.13 8.47 1.80
CA ASN A 189 -1.74 8.75 1.40
C ASN A 189 -1.71 9.15 -0.09
N THR A 190 -0.54 9.58 -0.57
CA THR A 190 -0.27 9.71 -2.00
C THR A 190 0.46 8.47 -2.49
N TYR A 191 -0.15 7.76 -3.44
CA TYR A 191 0.34 6.53 -4.02
C TYR A 191 0.83 6.75 -5.45
N LEU A 192 1.93 6.11 -5.80
CA LEU A 192 2.40 6.05 -7.18
C LEU A 192 2.03 4.67 -7.74
N PHE A 193 1.23 4.65 -8.79
CA PHE A 193 0.85 3.44 -9.51
C PHE A 193 1.40 3.44 -10.92
N TYR A 194 1.62 2.25 -11.49
CA TYR A 194 1.80 2.14 -12.93
C TYR A 194 0.44 2.37 -13.60
N PRO A 195 0.39 3.08 -14.75
CA PRO A 195 -0.85 3.20 -15.52
C PRO A 195 -1.44 1.83 -15.88
N GLU A 196 -0.58 0.88 -16.25
CA GLU A 196 -0.92 -0.54 -16.48
C GLU A 196 -0.68 -1.32 -15.17
N THR A 197 -1.75 -1.57 -14.42
CA THR A 197 -1.72 -2.30 -13.13
C THR A 197 -2.98 -3.16 -12.99
N ASP A 198 -3.14 -3.86 -11.89
CA ASP A 198 -4.35 -4.64 -11.59
C ASP A 198 -4.95 -4.26 -10.22
N ALA A 199 -6.23 -4.56 -10.04
CA ALA A 199 -6.98 -4.18 -8.85
C ALA A 199 -6.40 -4.75 -7.55
N LYS A 200 -5.84 -5.97 -7.56
CA LYS A 200 -5.22 -6.58 -6.38
C LYS A 200 -3.94 -5.87 -5.99
N THR A 201 -3.07 -5.60 -6.97
CA THR A 201 -1.80 -4.87 -6.76
C THR A 201 -2.05 -3.50 -6.16
N VAL A 202 -3.05 -2.77 -6.68
CA VAL A 202 -3.44 -1.45 -6.16
C VAL A 202 -3.96 -1.58 -4.73
N THR A 203 -4.89 -2.50 -4.49
CA THR A 203 -5.50 -2.73 -3.18
C THR A 203 -4.46 -3.11 -2.13
N GLU A 204 -3.60 -4.08 -2.43
CA GLU A 204 -2.58 -4.53 -1.48
C GLU A 204 -1.58 -3.42 -1.15
N LYS A 205 -1.22 -2.57 -2.11
CA LYS A 205 -0.35 -1.41 -1.84
C LYS A 205 -0.99 -0.41 -0.86
N ILE A 206 -2.28 -0.18 -0.97
CA ILE A 206 -3.03 0.69 -0.05
C ILE A 206 -3.14 0.02 1.34
N LEU A 207 -3.43 -1.29 1.38
CA LEU A 207 -3.49 -2.05 2.62
C LEU A 207 -2.13 -2.20 3.32
N ASP A 208 -1.01 -2.25 2.58
CA ASP A 208 0.34 -2.23 3.14
C ASP A 208 0.63 -0.91 3.88
N GLN A 209 0.14 0.23 3.36
CA GLN A 209 0.18 1.49 4.08
C GLN A 209 -0.66 1.44 5.36
N GLN A 210 -1.88 0.89 5.27
CA GLN A 210 -2.74 0.71 6.45
C GLN A 210 -2.09 -0.22 7.48
N LEU A 211 -1.38 -1.25 7.05
CA LEU A 211 -0.61 -2.13 7.95
C LEU A 211 0.50 -1.34 8.67
N SER A 212 1.15 -0.42 7.98
CA SER A 212 2.14 0.47 8.60
C SER A 212 1.51 1.35 9.68
N VAL A 213 0.33 1.91 9.43
CA VAL A 213 -0.44 2.68 10.43
C VAL A 213 -0.84 1.78 11.60
N TYR A 214 -1.46 0.63 11.33
CA TYR A 214 -1.88 -0.34 12.35
C TYR A 214 -0.72 -0.74 13.26
N ASN A 215 0.44 -1.06 12.71
CA ASN A 215 1.60 -1.49 13.49
C ASN A 215 2.12 -0.43 14.46
N ARG A 216 1.92 0.87 14.18
CA ARG A 216 2.28 1.95 15.13
C ARG A 216 1.38 1.97 16.36
N PHE A 217 0.14 1.51 16.23
CA PHE A 217 -0.87 1.53 17.29
C PHE A 217 -1.21 0.13 17.83
N ALA A 218 -0.54 -0.94 17.35
CA ALA A 218 -0.91 -2.33 17.65
C ALA A 218 -1.04 -2.62 19.14
N ASP A 219 -0.10 -2.14 19.96
CA ASP A 219 -0.12 -2.34 21.42
C ASP A 219 -1.30 -1.61 22.08
N GLN A 220 -1.66 -0.43 21.59
CA GLN A 220 -2.79 0.35 22.11
C GLN A 220 -4.12 -0.28 21.69
N ILE A 221 -4.21 -0.74 20.45
CA ILE A 221 -5.38 -1.49 19.94
C ILE A 221 -5.58 -2.76 20.76
N ALA A 222 -4.52 -3.53 21.02
CA ALA A 222 -4.59 -4.75 21.80
C ALA A 222 -4.96 -4.51 23.30
N ALA A 223 -4.64 -3.32 23.83
CA ALA A 223 -4.99 -2.93 25.21
C ALA A 223 -6.41 -2.33 25.33
N SER A 224 -7.06 -1.99 24.19
CA SER A 224 -8.39 -1.39 24.19
C SER A 224 -9.47 -2.41 24.59
N LYS A 225 -10.57 -1.92 25.18
CA LYS A 225 -11.80 -2.71 25.39
C LYS A 225 -12.59 -2.96 24.09
N TYR A 226 -12.32 -2.18 23.06
CA TYR A 226 -12.92 -2.28 21.74
C TYR A 226 -11.99 -3.04 20.79
N ASN A 227 -12.56 -3.85 19.91
CA ASN A 227 -11.77 -4.51 18.87
C ASN A 227 -11.35 -3.55 17.75
N VAL A 228 -10.47 -3.99 16.86
CA VAL A 228 -9.92 -3.14 15.80
C VAL A 228 -11.01 -2.62 14.84
N HIS A 229 -12.02 -3.41 14.53
CA HIS A 229 -13.13 -3.01 13.67
C HIS A 229 -13.96 -1.90 14.32
N GLU A 230 -14.28 -2.03 15.60
CA GLU A 230 -15.00 -1.01 16.39
C GLU A 230 -14.20 0.29 16.49
N LEU A 231 -12.88 0.19 16.71
CA LEU A 231 -11.98 1.36 16.76
C LEU A 231 -11.93 2.11 15.44
N TYR A 232 -11.81 1.39 14.31
CA TYR A 232 -11.80 2.01 12.98
C TYR A 232 -13.18 2.57 12.61
N THR A 233 -14.24 1.92 13.04
CA THR A 233 -15.60 2.44 12.89
C THR A 233 -15.76 3.78 13.63
N LEU A 234 -15.35 3.85 14.88
CA LEU A 234 -15.43 5.09 15.64
C LEU A 234 -14.49 6.17 15.07
N ALA A 235 -13.27 5.79 14.67
CA ALA A 235 -12.31 6.72 14.05
C ALA A 235 -12.88 7.33 12.75
N SER A 236 -13.62 6.56 11.95
CA SER A 236 -14.24 7.06 10.73
C SER A 236 -15.34 8.10 11.01
N ILE A 237 -16.07 7.96 12.11
CA ILE A 237 -17.05 8.95 12.56
C ILE A 237 -16.33 10.22 13.04
N VAL A 238 -15.34 10.05 13.92
CA VAL A 238 -14.55 11.17 14.48
C VAL A 238 -13.85 11.96 13.39
N GLN A 239 -13.31 11.29 12.36
CA GLN A 239 -12.68 11.92 11.20
C GLN A 239 -13.60 12.92 10.49
N TYR A 240 -14.87 12.61 10.43
CA TYR A 240 -15.84 13.44 9.71
C TYR A 240 -16.33 14.63 10.56
N GLU A 241 -16.29 14.50 11.90
CA GLU A 241 -16.80 15.51 12.83
C GLU A 241 -15.82 16.69 13.03
N SER A 242 -14.51 16.46 12.87
CA SER A 242 -13.51 17.53 13.02
C SER A 242 -12.22 17.26 12.25
N GLY A 243 -11.61 18.31 11.73
CA GLY A 243 -10.25 18.30 11.17
C GLY A 243 -9.15 18.68 12.16
N LYS A 244 -9.47 18.92 13.45
CA LYS A 244 -8.48 19.30 14.47
C LYS A 244 -8.27 18.19 15.47
N THR A 245 -7.03 17.75 15.66
CA THR A 245 -6.66 16.62 16.55
C THR A 245 -7.19 16.78 17.99
N GLU A 246 -7.14 18.00 18.54
CA GLU A 246 -7.63 18.25 19.92
C GLU A 246 -9.15 18.09 20.03
N ASP A 247 -9.90 18.56 19.02
CA ASP A 247 -11.35 18.37 18.97
C ASP A 247 -11.68 16.90 18.71
N MET A 248 -10.94 16.19 17.85
CA MET A 248 -11.10 14.76 17.63
C MET A 248 -11.01 13.95 18.94
N LYS A 249 -10.02 14.26 19.79
CA LYS A 249 -9.85 13.59 21.11
C LYS A 249 -11.02 13.86 22.07
N LEU A 250 -11.53 15.08 22.10
CA LEU A 250 -12.71 15.42 22.91
C LEU A 250 -13.99 14.78 22.36
N ILE A 251 -14.19 14.80 21.04
CA ILE A 251 -15.34 14.15 20.38
C ILE A 251 -15.32 12.64 20.60
N ALA A 252 -14.15 12.00 20.48
CA ALA A 252 -14.00 10.59 20.83
C ALA A 252 -14.40 10.30 22.28
N GLY A 253 -14.00 11.18 23.22
CA GLY A 253 -14.42 11.12 24.63
C GLY A 253 -15.94 11.22 24.79
N VAL A 254 -16.60 12.15 24.08
CA VAL A 254 -18.07 12.26 24.09
C VAL A 254 -18.73 10.98 23.59
N PHE A 255 -18.24 10.40 22.48
CA PHE A 255 -18.81 9.17 21.95
C PHE A 255 -18.61 7.99 22.90
N TYR A 256 -17.46 7.86 23.53
CA TYR A 256 -17.24 6.84 24.57
C TYR A 256 -18.18 7.01 25.76
N ASN A 257 -18.37 8.24 26.25
CA ASN A 257 -19.32 8.52 27.33
C ASN A 257 -20.75 8.08 26.94
N ARG A 258 -21.17 8.34 25.69
CA ARG A 258 -22.48 7.89 25.19
C ARG A 258 -22.58 6.37 25.08
N LEU A 259 -21.53 5.70 24.54
CA LEU A 259 -21.48 4.24 24.44
C LEU A 259 -21.57 3.57 25.81
N ASP A 260 -20.88 4.11 26.83
CA ASP A 260 -20.83 3.54 28.17
C ASP A 260 -22.20 3.56 28.87
N ILE A 261 -23.08 4.48 28.50
CA ILE A 261 -24.45 4.56 29.08
C ILE A 261 -25.52 4.08 28.08
N ASN A 262 -25.12 3.45 26.97
CA ASN A 262 -26.02 3.02 25.88
C ASN A 262 -26.88 4.17 25.28
N MET A 263 -26.31 5.38 25.23
CA MET A 263 -26.90 6.53 24.57
C MET A 263 -26.60 6.47 23.07
N ALA A 264 -27.57 6.80 22.21
CA ALA A 264 -27.38 6.89 20.77
C ALA A 264 -26.29 7.91 20.41
N LEU A 265 -25.41 7.59 19.43
CA LEU A 265 -24.33 8.49 19.01
C LEU A 265 -24.86 9.73 18.31
N GLN A 266 -25.98 9.63 17.59
CA GLN A 266 -26.68 10.74 16.92
C GLN A 266 -25.72 11.59 16.07
N SER A 267 -24.90 10.92 15.26
CA SER A 267 -23.99 11.55 14.32
C SER A 267 -24.62 11.56 12.93
N SER A 268 -24.88 12.74 12.39
CA SER A 268 -25.56 12.90 11.08
C SER A 268 -24.75 12.33 9.92
N VAL A 269 -23.42 12.27 10.03
CA VAL A 269 -22.56 11.71 8.99
C VAL A 269 -22.79 10.22 8.75
N THR A 270 -23.26 9.49 9.77
CA THR A 270 -23.66 8.07 9.62
C THR A 270 -24.95 7.92 8.80
N VAL A 271 -25.84 8.91 8.89
CA VAL A 271 -27.04 8.98 8.05
C VAL A 271 -26.69 9.38 6.62
N CYS A 272 -25.77 10.33 6.43
CA CYS A 272 -25.23 10.68 5.12
C CYS A 272 -24.66 9.45 4.41
N TYR A 273 -23.84 8.66 5.09
CA TYR A 273 -23.29 7.42 4.55
C TYR A 273 -24.41 6.42 4.19
N ALA A 274 -25.40 6.26 5.07
CA ALA A 274 -26.55 5.40 4.83
C ALA A 274 -27.35 5.79 3.59
N MET A 275 -27.53 7.08 3.34
CA MET A 275 -28.26 7.64 2.21
C MET A 275 -27.44 7.75 0.92
N ASP A 276 -26.14 7.46 0.98
CA ASP A 276 -25.17 7.68 -0.09
C ASP A 276 -24.99 9.16 -0.49
N GLU A 277 -25.23 10.05 0.48
CA GLU A 277 -25.08 11.49 0.33
C GLU A 277 -23.65 11.90 0.74
N ASP A 278 -22.79 12.10 -0.24
CA ASP A 278 -21.36 12.40 -0.04
C ASP A 278 -21.01 13.87 -0.33
N ASN A 279 -21.97 14.65 -0.77
CA ASN A 279 -21.77 16.08 -1.01
C ASN A 279 -21.82 16.81 0.32
N GLY A 280 -20.65 17.25 0.83
CA GLY A 280 -20.54 18.04 2.05
C GLY A 280 -21.45 19.29 2.13
N GLU A 281 -22.08 19.66 1.03
CA GLU A 281 -23.07 20.74 0.94
C GLU A 281 -24.45 20.33 1.48
N ASN A 282 -24.73 19.03 1.65
CA ASN A 282 -26.10 18.52 1.96
C ASN A 282 -26.23 17.89 3.36
N TRP A 283 -25.33 18.23 4.30
CA TRP A 283 -25.35 17.71 5.67
C TRP A 283 -26.70 18.00 6.40
N LEU A 284 -27.34 19.14 6.09
CA LEU A 284 -28.69 19.48 6.59
C LEU A 284 -29.75 18.44 6.17
N ALA A 285 -29.63 17.87 4.97
CA ALA A 285 -30.53 16.81 4.53
C ALA A 285 -30.34 15.53 5.36
N CYS A 286 -29.12 15.22 5.76
CA CYS A 286 -28.83 14.05 6.61
C CYS A 286 -29.40 14.24 8.03
N GLU A 287 -29.28 15.43 8.64
CA GLU A 287 -29.92 15.76 9.92
C GLU A 287 -31.45 15.71 9.85
N ALA A 288 -32.02 16.21 8.76
CA ALA A 288 -33.46 16.19 8.53
C ALA A 288 -34.03 14.77 8.36
N ASN A 289 -33.19 13.78 8.04
CA ASN A 289 -33.55 12.38 7.85
C ASN A 289 -33.14 11.46 9.03
N ALA A 290 -33.18 11.98 10.25
CA ALA A 290 -32.90 11.19 11.46
C ALA A 290 -33.76 9.91 11.60
N ASP A 291 -34.87 9.80 10.89
CA ASP A 291 -35.74 8.63 10.82
C ASP A 291 -35.41 7.66 9.68
N TYR A 292 -34.36 7.94 8.90
CA TYR A 292 -33.97 7.07 7.77
C TYR A 292 -33.67 5.64 8.25
N GLU A 293 -34.27 4.64 7.56
CA GLU A 293 -34.16 3.24 7.96
C GLU A 293 -32.86 2.63 7.43
N SER A 294 -31.89 2.50 8.29
CA SER A 294 -30.60 1.87 7.97
C SER A 294 -29.89 1.43 9.23
N PRO A 295 -29.19 0.30 9.24
CA PRO A 295 -28.30 -0.11 10.34
C PRO A 295 -27.21 0.92 10.68
N TYR A 296 -26.85 1.79 9.73
CA TYR A 296 -25.89 2.87 9.94
C TYR A 296 -26.47 4.08 10.68
N ASN A 297 -27.81 4.18 10.81
CA ASN A 297 -28.42 5.35 11.44
C ASN A 297 -28.27 5.35 12.96
N THR A 298 -27.28 6.09 13.46
CA THR A 298 -26.96 6.21 14.89
C THR A 298 -27.93 7.09 15.68
N TYR A 299 -28.95 7.69 15.07
CA TYR A 299 -30.08 8.28 15.78
C TYR A 299 -31.09 7.23 16.24
N LYS A 300 -31.27 6.18 15.43
CA LYS A 300 -32.26 5.10 15.69
C LYS A 300 -31.68 3.95 16.49
N TYR A 301 -30.42 3.60 16.19
CA TYR A 301 -29.78 2.42 16.76
C TYR A 301 -28.63 2.85 17.67
N PRO A 302 -28.74 2.65 19.01
CA PRO A 302 -27.65 2.90 19.93
C PRO A 302 -26.45 1.98 19.65
N GLY A 303 -25.25 2.46 19.96
CA GLY A 303 -24.00 1.75 19.67
C GLY A 303 -23.33 2.23 18.40
N LEU A 304 -22.28 1.51 18.00
CA LEU A 304 -21.57 1.76 16.74
C LEU A 304 -22.38 1.23 15.55
N PRO A 305 -22.28 1.88 14.37
CA PRO A 305 -22.84 1.32 13.15
C PRO A 305 -22.11 0.03 12.75
N PRO A 306 -22.59 -0.72 11.73
CA PRO A 306 -22.02 -2.01 11.32
C PRO A 306 -20.53 -1.98 10.96
N GLY A 307 -20.04 -0.85 10.49
CA GLY A 307 -18.64 -0.68 10.09
C GLY A 307 -18.29 0.78 9.79
N PRO A 308 -17.04 1.04 9.39
CA PRO A 308 -16.57 2.37 9.04
C PRO A 308 -17.40 3.03 7.93
N ILE A 309 -17.42 4.37 7.95
CA ILE A 309 -18.17 5.19 6.97
C ILE A 309 -17.23 5.97 6.04
N VAL A 310 -15.96 6.12 6.41
CA VAL A 310 -14.90 6.77 5.62
C VAL A 310 -13.54 6.17 5.97
N ASN A 311 -12.54 6.46 5.15
CA ASN A 311 -11.15 6.12 5.45
C ASN A 311 -10.54 7.18 6.36
N ALA A 312 -10.38 6.84 7.63
CA ALA A 312 -9.86 7.74 8.66
C ALA A 312 -8.35 7.94 8.52
N GLY A 313 -7.90 9.15 8.82
CA GLY A 313 -6.49 9.47 8.98
C GLY A 313 -5.92 8.95 10.30
N GLU A 314 -4.59 9.03 10.41
CA GLU A 314 -3.85 8.59 11.60
C GLU A 314 -4.24 9.36 12.85
N ASP A 315 -4.50 10.68 12.72
CA ASP A 315 -4.93 11.53 13.83
C ASP A 315 -6.26 11.11 14.45
N ALA A 316 -7.22 10.68 13.62
CA ALA A 316 -8.51 10.17 14.10
C ALA A 316 -8.37 8.81 14.80
N ILE A 317 -7.50 7.93 14.27
CA ILE A 317 -7.17 6.64 14.92
C ILE A 317 -6.49 6.90 16.27
N GLU A 318 -5.52 7.81 16.33
CA GLU A 318 -4.89 8.20 17.60
C GLU A 318 -5.88 8.80 18.57
N ALA A 319 -6.81 9.64 18.10
CA ALA A 319 -7.81 10.28 18.95
C ALA A 319 -8.75 9.28 19.64
N VAL A 320 -9.18 8.24 18.93
CA VAL A 320 -10.03 7.19 19.54
C VAL A 320 -9.25 6.27 20.48
N LEU A 321 -7.95 6.10 20.26
CA LEU A 321 -7.09 5.33 21.16
C LEU A 321 -6.68 6.11 22.42
N ASN A 322 -6.61 7.44 22.30
CA ASN A 322 -6.21 8.35 23.38
C ASN A 322 -7.22 9.50 23.53
N PRO A 323 -8.50 9.19 23.86
CA PRO A 323 -9.53 10.20 24.01
C PRO A 323 -9.23 11.13 25.19
N THR A 324 -9.70 12.35 25.12
CA THR A 324 -9.67 13.25 26.28
C THR A 324 -10.79 12.91 27.25
N ASP A 325 -10.45 12.60 28.48
CA ASP A 325 -11.41 12.36 29.54
C ASP A 325 -12.24 13.63 29.80
N SER A 326 -13.55 13.49 29.79
CA SER A 326 -14.49 14.58 30.09
C SER A 326 -15.82 14.03 30.58
N ASN A 327 -16.67 14.90 31.12
CA ASN A 327 -18.07 14.60 31.47
C ASN A 327 -19.03 15.00 30.33
N TYR A 328 -18.52 15.34 29.12
CA TYR A 328 -19.37 15.80 28.05
C TYR A 328 -20.11 14.65 27.38
N TYR A 329 -21.39 14.91 27.09
CA TYR A 329 -22.27 14.00 26.32
C TYR A 329 -22.74 14.65 25.02
N TYR A 330 -22.52 15.96 24.85
CA TYR A 330 -22.98 16.73 23.69
C TYR A 330 -21.86 17.61 23.17
N PHE A 331 -21.87 17.81 21.88
CA PHE A 331 -21.06 18.81 21.20
C PHE A 331 -21.81 19.39 19.99
N MET A 332 -21.41 20.53 19.53
CA MET A 332 -21.81 21.14 18.28
C MET A 332 -20.66 21.95 17.70
N ALA A 333 -20.52 21.96 16.38
CA ALA A 333 -19.59 22.83 15.69
C ALA A 333 -20.31 24.06 15.17
N ASP A 334 -19.74 25.24 15.42
CA ASP A 334 -20.11 26.46 14.72
C ASP A 334 -19.48 26.41 13.31
N VAL A 335 -20.31 26.30 12.30
CA VAL A 335 -19.86 26.13 10.90
C VAL A 335 -19.15 27.39 10.35
N ASP A 336 -19.45 28.56 10.90
CA ASP A 336 -18.85 29.81 10.46
C ASP A 336 -17.44 30.02 11.03
N THR A 337 -17.23 29.63 12.28
CA THR A 337 -15.95 29.82 12.99
C THR A 337 -15.11 28.56 13.10
N GLY A 338 -15.70 27.38 12.92
CA GLY A 338 -15.07 26.09 13.15
C GLY A 338 -14.73 25.83 14.62
N VAL A 339 -15.40 26.50 15.56
CA VAL A 339 -15.26 26.30 17.01
C VAL A 339 -16.23 25.23 17.43
N VAL A 340 -15.75 24.25 18.21
CA VAL A 340 -16.58 23.19 18.77
C VAL A 340 -16.94 23.54 20.22
N TYR A 341 -18.22 23.48 20.53
CA TYR A 341 -18.78 23.73 21.88
C TYR A 341 -19.24 22.40 22.49
N TYR A 342 -18.80 22.12 23.68
CA TYR A 342 -19.10 20.91 24.42
C TYR A 342 -20.08 21.17 25.56
N ALA A 343 -20.88 20.18 25.94
CA ALA A 343 -21.83 20.28 27.05
C ALA A 343 -22.01 18.93 27.78
N GLU A 344 -22.26 19.02 29.11
CA GLU A 344 -22.57 17.85 29.93
C GLU A 344 -24.07 17.50 29.84
N THR A 345 -24.92 18.50 29.63
CA THR A 345 -26.38 18.34 29.64
C THR A 345 -27.02 18.81 28.33
N LEU A 346 -28.18 18.28 28.00
CA LEU A 346 -28.97 18.71 26.83
C LEU A 346 -29.36 20.20 26.94
N ASP A 347 -29.65 20.71 28.15
CA ASP A 347 -30.00 22.13 28.35
C ASP A 347 -28.82 23.06 28.02
N GLU A 348 -27.60 22.68 28.38
CA GLU A 348 -26.38 23.40 28.01
C GLU A 348 -26.13 23.33 26.49
N HIS A 349 -26.29 22.14 25.90
CA HIS A 349 -26.17 21.95 24.45
C HIS A 349 -27.17 22.84 23.69
N ASN A 350 -28.43 22.86 24.10
CA ASN A 350 -29.44 23.70 23.46
C ASN A 350 -29.14 25.21 23.59
N LYS A 351 -28.52 25.62 24.70
CA LYS A 351 -28.02 27.02 24.85
C LYS A 351 -26.88 27.31 23.90
N ASN A 352 -25.93 26.37 23.73
CA ASN A 352 -24.84 26.53 22.77
C ASN A 352 -25.38 26.61 21.34
N VAL A 353 -26.29 25.74 20.96
CA VAL A 353 -26.98 25.79 19.66
C VAL A 353 -27.66 27.14 19.44
N ALA A 354 -28.48 27.59 20.39
CA ALA A 354 -29.18 28.88 20.29
C ALA A 354 -28.25 30.10 20.21
N ALA A 355 -27.03 30.00 20.79
CA ALA A 355 -26.08 31.11 20.84
C ALA A 355 -25.16 31.16 19.60
N HIS A 356 -24.91 30.00 18.94
CA HIS A 356 -23.85 29.86 17.95
C HIS A 356 -24.30 29.29 16.61
N THR A 357 -25.59 28.99 16.40
CA THR A 357 -26.14 28.63 15.08
C THR A 357 -26.93 29.81 14.52
N ASN A 358 -26.47 30.36 13.41
CA ASN A 358 -27.17 31.37 12.63
C ASN A 358 -27.95 30.72 11.49
N TYR A 359 -28.79 29.72 11.78
CA TYR A 359 -29.69 29.18 10.74
C TYR A 359 -30.82 30.20 10.50
N HIS A 360 -30.64 30.98 9.45
CA HIS A 360 -31.70 31.86 8.89
C HIS A 360 -32.28 31.23 7.64
#